data_cd1dce8d3b67e6fa3071d89ec9ae8795
#
_entry.id   cd1dce8d3b67e6fa3071d89ec9ae8795
#
_cell.length_a   1.000
_cell.length_b   1.000
_cell.length_c   1.000
_cell.angle_alpha   90.00
_cell.angle_beta   90.00
_cell.angle_gamma   90.00
#
_symmetry.space_group_name_H-M   'P 1'
#
loop_
_entity.id
_entity.type
_entity.pdbx_description
1 polymer ?
#
loop_
_entity_poly.entity_id
_entity_poly.type
_entity_poly.pdbx_seq_one_letter_code
_entity_poly.pdbx_strand_id
1 'polypeptide(L)'
;MSRSPLRRGFTLLEMLVSLALLGVLMVTLNTFLFSMSELWGAGRDQRLFDQHARAATALVRNACEQATFGPSASGVALKDVDDGAGSTKPRLSFLLADAGRLADWPEAPLPDVDFNVYVEEGRGLVFQWQSRLEIERDKTDKHETLISPFVTAIHYEYYDPDLKEWKVEDDPVNETGGTAWKKPARIHLLFARGDLKAEKVINLPIKRSGASTP
;
A
#
# COMPACT_ATOMS: atom_id res chain seq x y z
N MET A 1 -29.65 -81.38 -13.41
CA MET A 1 -30.43 -80.32 -14.10
C MET A 1 -29.86 -78.94 -13.77
N SER A 2 -29.03 -78.41 -14.63
CA SER A 2 -28.41 -77.05 -14.46
C SER A 2 -29.34 -76.03 -15.01
N ARG A 3 -29.81 -75.07 -14.14
CA ARG A 3 -30.62 -73.91 -14.55
C ARG A 3 -29.66 -72.85 -14.99
N SER A 4 -29.63 -72.55 -16.30
CA SER A 4 -28.93 -71.41 -16.86
C SER A 4 -29.54 -70.10 -16.33
N PRO A 5 -28.75 -69.10 -15.82
CA PRO A 5 -29.29 -67.88 -15.41
C PRO A 5 -29.75 -67.09 -16.63
N LEU A 6 -30.99 -66.60 -16.63
CA LEU A 6 -31.57 -65.73 -17.63
C LEU A 6 -30.76 -64.40 -17.63
N ARG A 7 -30.00 -64.14 -18.66
CA ARG A 7 -29.36 -62.83 -18.89
C ARG A 7 -30.47 -61.82 -19.16
N ARG A 8 -30.76 -60.96 -18.19
CA ARG A 8 -31.61 -59.78 -18.37
C ARG A 8 -30.83 -58.76 -19.19
N GLY A 9 -31.25 -58.49 -20.39
CA GLY A 9 -30.72 -57.36 -21.21
C GLY A 9 -31.26 -56.03 -20.71
N PHE A 10 -30.44 -54.97 -20.78
CA PHE A 10 -30.90 -53.60 -20.50
C PHE A 10 -31.95 -53.15 -21.47
N THR A 11 -33.01 -52.51 -20.99
CA THR A 11 -34.03 -51.95 -21.82
C THR A 11 -33.59 -50.56 -22.36
N LEU A 12 -34.07 -50.18 -23.53
CA LEU A 12 -33.75 -48.89 -24.15
C LEU A 12 -34.21 -47.71 -23.24
N LEU A 13 -35.30 -47.91 -22.50
CA LEU A 13 -35.80 -46.94 -21.50
C LEU A 13 -34.80 -46.73 -20.34
N GLU A 14 -34.21 -47.81 -19.86
CA GLU A 14 -33.26 -47.79 -18.74
C GLU A 14 -31.97 -47.05 -19.12
N MET A 15 -31.51 -47.20 -20.37
CA MET A 15 -30.38 -46.47 -20.91
C MET A 15 -30.70 -44.95 -21.05
N LEU A 16 -31.90 -44.58 -21.52
CA LEU A 16 -32.31 -43.21 -21.64
C LEU A 16 -32.44 -42.51 -20.27
N VAL A 17 -33.04 -43.20 -19.29
CA VAL A 17 -33.16 -42.66 -17.92
C VAL A 17 -31.78 -42.51 -17.28
N SER A 18 -30.89 -43.45 -17.45
CA SER A 18 -29.52 -43.36 -16.92
C SER A 18 -28.73 -42.23 -17.54
N LEU A 19 -28.88 -41.98 -18.86
CA LEU A 19 -28.24 -40.88 -19.55
C LEU A 19 -28.78 -39.52 -19.10
N ALA A 20 -30.11 -39.43 -18.91
CA ALA A 20 -30.76 -38.21 -18.40
C ALA A 20 -30.28 -37.90 -16.97
N LEU A 21 -30.23 -38.88 -16.08
CA LEU A 21 -29.73 -38.70 -14.71
C LEU A 21 -28.26 -38.32 -14.70
N LEU A 22 -27.43 -38.89 -15.56
CA LEU A 22 -26.02 -38.52 -15.70
C LEU A 22 -25.89 -37.04 -16.16
N GLY A 23 -26.72 -36.60 -17.12
CA GLY A 23 -26.77 -35.22 -17.57
C GLY A 23 -27.11 -34.23 -16.47
N VAL A 24 -28.14 -34.53 -15.68
CA VAL A 24 -28.53 -33.70 -14.51
C VAL A 24 -27.40 -33.62 -13.49
N LEU A 25 -26.76 -34.77 -13.20
CA LEU A 25 -25.66 -34.86 -12.25
C LEU A 25 -24.45 -34.00 -12.72
N MET A 26 -24.11 -34.07 -14.01
CA MET A 26 -23.05 -33.28 -14.61
C MET A 26 -23.33 -31.77 -14.53
N VAL A 27 -24.57 -31.35 -14.82
CA VAL A 27 -24.97 -29.91 -14.70
C VAL A 27 -24.84 -29.45 -13.26
N THR A 28 -25.35 -30.21 -12.32
CA THR A 28 -25.30 -29.91 -10.87
C THR A 28 -23.85 -29.78 -10.39
N LEU A 29 -22.99 -30.71 -10.80
CA LEU A 29 -21.58 -30.73 -10.43
C LEU A 29 -20.85 -29.46 -11.00
N ASN A 30 -21.09 -29.15 -12.26
CA ASN A 30 -20.52 -27.94 -12.86
C ASN A 30 -20.97 -26.66 -12.15
N THR A 31 -22.25 -26.51 -11.85
CA THR A 31 -22.78 -25.36 -11.11
C THR A 31 -22.12 -25.25 -9.75
N PHE A 32 -21.95 -26.34 -9.03
CA PHE A 32 -21.26 -26.37 -7.75
C PHE A 32 -19.79 -25.96 -7.86
N LEU A 33 -19.05 -26.45 -8.86
CA LEU A 33 -17.66 -26.09 -9.10
C LEU A 33 -17.49 -24.61 -9.42
N PHE A 34 -18.38 -24.05 -10.25
CA PHE A 34 -18.36 -22.62 -10.54
C PHE A 34 -18.60 -21.78 -9.30
N SER A 35 -19.61 -22.10 -8.49
CA SER A 35 -19.90 -21.40 -7.23
C SER A 35 -18.72 -21.44 -6.25
N MET A 36 -18.07 -22.58 -6.12
CA MET A 36 -16.86 -22.74 -5.29
C MET A 36 -15.70 -21.90 -5.83
N SER A 37 -15.50 -21.86 -7.15
CA SER A 37 -14.43 -21.07 -7.79
C SER A 37 -14.60 -19.58 -7.54
N GLU A 38 -15.82 -19.05 -7.64
CA GLU A 38 -16.12 -17.65 -7.33
C GLU A 38 -15.85 -17.29 -5.88
N LEU A 39 -16.29 -18.13 -4.93
CA LEU A 39 -16.07 -17.91 -3.50
C LEU A 39 -14.56 -17.93 -3.15
N TRP A 40 -13.79 -18.80 -3.76
CA TRP A 40 -12.35 -18.88 -3.52
C TRP A 40 -11.57 -17.74 -4.20
N GLY A 41 -12.02 -17.28 -5.37
CA GLY A 41 -11.43 -16.18 -6.11
C GLY A 41 -11.55 -14.84 -5.37
N ALA A 42 -12.76 -14.47 -4.98
CA ALA A 42 -13.03 -13.20 -4.28
C ALA A 42 -12.29 -13.13 -2.94
N GLY A 43 -12.30 -14.20 -2.15
CA GLY A 43 -11.58 -14.25 -0.88
C GLY A 43 -10.05 -14.21 -1.03
N ARG A 44 -9.50 -14.67 -2.16
CA ARG A 44 -8.07 -14.61 -2.44
C ARG A 44 -7.63 -13.19 -2.79
N ASP A 45 -8.37 -12.51 -3.64
CA ASP A 45 -8.05 -11.15 -4.08
C ASP A 45 -8.12 -10.16 -2.93
N GLN A 46 -9.12 -10.28 -2.06
CA GLN A 46 -9.21 -9.50 -0.83
C GLN A 46 -7.98 -9.71 0.07
N ARG A 47 -7.58 -10.95 0.30
CA ARG A 47 -6.39 -11.26 1.14
C ARG A 47 -5.10 -10.72 0.54
N LEU A 48 -4.92 -10.84 -0.78
CA LEU A 48 -3.73 -10.31 -1.47
C LEU A 48 -3.70 -8.78 -1.40
N PHE A 49 -4.84 -8.13 -1.60
CA PHE A 49 -4.97 -6.68 -1.46
C PHE A 49 -4.64 -6.21 -0.04
N ASP A 50 -5.22 -6.85 0.99
CA ASP A 50 -4.94 -6.54 2.39
C ASP A 50 -3.48 -6.80 2.78
N GLN A 51 -2.88 -7.84 2.24
CA GLN A 51 -1.46 -8.15 2.46
C GLN A 51 -0.57 -7.08 1.82
N HIS A 52 -0.87 -6.67 0.59
CA HIS A 52 -0.17 -5.58 -0.09
C HIS A 52 -0.29 -4.26 0.69
N ALA A 53 -1.51 -3.88 1.10
CA ALA A 53 -1.73 -2.66 1.86
C ALA A 53 -0.95 -2.67 3.19
N ARG A 54 -0.91 -3.80 3.89
CA ARG A 54 -0.09 -3.96 5.12
C ARG A 54 1.41 -3.84 4.84
N ALA A 55 1.90 -4.46 3.76
CA ALA A 55 3.31 -4.43 3.40
C ALA A 55 3.76 -3.01 3.02
N ALA A 56 3.01 -2.31 2.17
CA ALA A 56 3.29 -0.92 1.80
C ALA A 56 3.26 0.02 3.02
N THR A 57 2.27 -0.15 3.90
CA THR A 57 2.17 0.62 5.15
C THR A 57 3.35 0.37 6.09
N ALA A 58 3.78 -0.89 6.25
CA ALA A 58 4.92 -1.26 7.07
C ALA A 58 6.21 -0.65 6.52
N LEU A 59 6.38 -0.64 5.20
CA LEU A 59 7.55 -0.05 4.54
C LEU A 59 7.64 1.47 4.80
N VAL A 60 6.54 2.21 4.63
CA VAL A 60 6.49 3.66 4.92
C VAL A 60 6.76 3.92 6.41
N ARG A 61 6.13 3.14 7.30
CA ARG A 61 6.33 3.26 8.75
C ARG A 61 7.80 3.07 9.12
N ASN A 62 8.42 1.98 8.64
CA ASN A 62 9.81 1.68 8.94
C ASN A 62 10.75 2.79 8.43
N ALA A 63 10.48 3.35 7.25
CA ALA A 63 11.23 4.50 6.74
C ALA A 63 11.11 5.72 7.66
N CYS A 64 9.91 6.05 8.12
CA CYS A 64 9.69 7.15 9.06
C CYS A 64 10.38 6.92 10.43
N GLU A 65 10.38 5.68 10.93
CA GLU A 65 11.07 5.31 12.17
C GLU A 65 12.57 5.42 12.02
N GLN A 66 13.16 4.92 10.94
CA GLN A 66 14.59 5.06 10.64
C GLN A 66 15.00 6.53 10.49
N ALA A 67 14.18 7.34 9.83
CA ALA A 67 14.41 8.77 9.69
C ALA A 67 14.40 9.53 11.02
N THR A 68 13.68 9.01 12.02
CA THR A 68 13.56 9.67 13.33
C THR A 68 14.58 9.16 14.36
N PHE A 69 14.88 7.87 14.35
CA PHE A 69 15.71 7.22 15.36
C PHE A 69 17.02 6.64 14.79
N GLY A 70 17.21 6.68 13.48
CA GLY A 70 18.43 6.20 12.84
C GLY A 70 19.64 7.11 12.99
N PRO A 71 20.79 6.75 12.42
CA PRO A 71 22.06 7.49 12.55
C PRO A 71 22.00 8.94 12.05
N SER A 72 21.29 9.20 10.96
CA SER A 72 21.12 10.56 10.37
C SER A 72 19.76 11.17 10.75
N ALA A 73 19.29 10.92 11.98
CA ALA A 73 17.94 11.26 12.43
C ALA A 73 17.63 12.76 12.34
N SER A 74 17.03 13.18 11.22
CA SER A 74 16.45 14.52 11.02
C SER A 74 14.96 14.59 11.36
N GLY A 75 14.32 13.40 11.52
CA GLY A 75 12.89 13.26 11.69
C GLY A 75 12.13 13.37 10.38
N VAL A 76 10.81 13.26 10.48
CA VAL A 76 9.87 13.40 9.37
C VAL A 76 9.24 14.78 9.42
N ALA A 77 9.20 15.49 8.31
CA ALA A 77 8.62 16.83 8.20
C ALA A 77 7.88 16.99 6.86
N LEU A 78 6.95 17.92 6.80
CA LEU A 78 6.39 18.40 5.54
C LEU A 78 7.30 19.51 4.99
N LYS A 79 7.63 19.44 3.70
CA LYS A 79 8.45 20.42 3.01
C LYS A 79 7.86 20.70 1.64
N ASP A 80 7.98 21.95 1.20
CA ASP A 80 7.71 22.31 -0.18
C ASP A 80 8.77 21.71 -1.09
N VAL A 81 8.33 20.91 -2.05
CA VAL A 81 9.22 20.26 -3.01
C VAL A 81 8.76 20.63 -4.41
N ASP A 82 9.70 21.05 -5.22
CA ASP A 82 9.48 21.31 -6.65
C ASP A 82 9.04 20.01 -7.34
N ASP A 83 7.92 20.08 -8.07
CA ASP A 83 7.35 18.97 -8.82
C ASP A 83 7.97 18.79 -10.22
N GLY A 84 8.97 19.62 -10.56
CA GLY A 84 9.62 19.62 -11.88
C GLY A 84 8.84 20.37 -12.98
N ALA A 85 7.61 20.79 -12.69
CA ALA A 85 6.75 21.58 -13.57
C ALA A 85 6.76 23.07 -13.21
N GLY A 86 7.62 23.48 -12.27
CA GLY A 86 7.72 24.85 -11.76
C GLY A 86 6.69 25.20 -10.68
N SER A 87 6.02 24.19 -10.12
CA SER A 87 5.13 24.32 -8.97
C SER A 87 5.74 23.62 -7.76
N THR A 88 5.54 24.16 -6.58
CA THR A 88 5.94 23.51 -5.32
C THR A 88 4.72 22.94 -4.61
N LYS A 89 4.86 21.69 -4.13
CA LYS A 89 3.81 21.03 -3.37
C LYS A 89 4.36 20.51 -2.04
N PRO A 90 3.57 20.59 -0.96
CA PRO A 90 3.97 20.02 0.30
C PRO A 90 4.07 18.50 0.19
N ARG A 91 5.23 17.94 0.51
CA ARG A 91 5.49 16.49 0.53
C ARG A 91 6.04 16.08 1.87
N LEU A 92 5.72 14.86 2.28
CA LEU A 92 6.31 14.27 3.47
C LEU A 92 7.77 13.94 3.15
N SER A 93 8.70 14.61 3.85
CA SER A 93 10.14 14.54 3.57
C SER A 93 10.91 14.03 4.77
N PHE A 94 11.91 13.21 4.52
CA PHE A 94 12.82 12.68 5.54
C PHE A 94 14.17 12.29 4.93
N LEU A 95 15.18 12.16 5.81
CA LEU A 95 16.53 11.74 5.45
C LEU A 95 16.81 10.35 6.01
N LEU A 96 17.39 9.48 5.20
CA LEU A 96 17.92 8.19 5.64
C LEU A 96 19.44 8.15 5.42
N ALA A 97 20.16 7.64 6.41
CA ALA A 97 21.60 7.40 6.28
C ALA A 97 21.89 6.32 5.23
N ASP A 98 21.03 5.32 5.16
CA ASP A 98 21.08 4.25 4.17
C ASP A 98 19.66 4.00 3.64
N ALA A 99 19.50 4.12 2.33
CA ALA A 99 18.22 3.90 1.67
C ALA A 99 17.85 2.41 1.54
N GLY A 100 18.84 1.53 1.64
CA GLY A 100 18.64 0.09 1.52
C GLY A 100 17.86 -0.29 0.25
N ARG A 101 16.74 -1.01 0.44
CA ARG A 101 15.86 -1.44 -0.65
C ARG A 101 14.81 -0.39 -1.07
N LEU A 102 14.80 0.78 -0.44
CA LEU A 102 13.87 1.86 -0.78
C LEU A 102 14.28 2.62 -2.03
N ALA A 103 15.58 2.59 -2.35
CA ALA A 103 16.15 3.21 -3.54
C ALA A 103 16.65 2.12 -4.50
N ASP A 104 16.29 2.25 -5.76
CA ASP A 104 16.78 1.38 -6.83
C ASP A 104 17.98 2.09 -7.50
N TRP A 105 19.16 1.84 -6.94
CA TRP A 105 20.38 2.50 -7.38
C TRP A 105 20.86 1.96 -8.74
N PRO A 106 21.12 2.85 -9.72
CA PRO A 106 21.67 2.44 -11.01
C PRO A 106 23.13 1.95 -10.89
N GLU A 107 23.85 2.42 -9.88
CA GLU A 107 25.23 2.08 -9.59
C GLU A 107 25.40 1.67 -8.13
N ALA A 108 26.47 2.12 -7.48
CA ALA A 108 26.70 1.84 -6.07
C ALA A 108 25.79 2.70 -5.18
N PRO A 109 25.19 2.13 -4.11
CA PRO A 109 24.35 2.90 -3.19
C PRO A 109 25.17 3.98 -2.48
N LEU A 110 24.60 5.19 -2.42
CA LEU A 110 25.19 6.33 -1.71
C LEU A 110 24.44 6.52 -0.39
N PRO A 111 25.12 6.99 0.67
CA PRO A 111 24.47 7.33 1.92
C PRO A 111 23.78 8.71 1.87
N ASP A 112 23.12 9.08 2.97
CA ASP A 112 22.45 10.37 3.18
C ASP A 112 21.46 10.72 2.06
N VAL A 113 20.42 9.89 1.96
CA VAL A 113 19.39 10.00 0.92
C VAL A 113 18.18 10.78 1.44
N ASP A 114 17.90 11.89 0.78
CA ASP A 114 16.65 12.64 0.99
C ASP A 114 15.51 11.94 0.26
N PHE A 115 14.42 11.69 0.97
CA PHE A 115 13.19 11.13 0.44
C PHE A 115 12.03 12.12 0.51
N ASN A 116 11.21 12.14 -0.52
CA ASN A 116 9.93 12.83 -0.57
C ASN A 116 8.85 11.83 -0.93
N VAL A 117 7.80 11.78 -0.13
CA VAL A 117 6.68 10.83 -0.29
C VAL A 117 5.46 11.59 -0.77
N TYR A 118 4.85 11.12 -1.84
CA TYR A 118 3.63 11.70 -2.40
C TYR A 118 2.81 10.64 -3.15
N VAL A 119 1.56 10.99 -3.43
CA VAL A 119 0.70 10.19 -4.31
C VAL A 119 0.59 10.91 -5.65
N GLU A 120 0.87 10.18 -6.71
CA GLU A 120 0.70 10.62 -8.09
C GLU A 120 -0.60 10.02 -8.65
N GLU A 121 -1.45 10.86 -9.20
CA GLU A 121 -2.73 10.42 -9.76
C GLU A 121 -2.52 9.40 -10.88
N GLY A 122 -3.24 8.28 -10.80
CA GLY A 122 -3.12 7.18 -11.75
C GLY A 122 -1.88 6.29 -11.60
N ARG A 123 -0.89 6.70 -10.83
CA ARG A 123 0.35 5.94 -10.60
C ARG A 123 0.41 5.34 -9.19
N GLY A 124 -0.03 6.10 -8.16
CA GLY A 124 -0.06 5.65 -6.77
C GLY A 124 1.00 6.30 -5.88
N LEU A 125 1.40 5.60 -4.81
CA LEU A 125 2.39 6.07 -3.84
C LEU A 125 3.80 5.96 -4.38
N VAL A 126 4.48 7.11 -4.46
CA VAL A 126 5.84 7.24 -5.00
C VAL A 126 6.78 7.79 -3.93
N PHE A 127 7.97 7.21 -3.86
CA PHE A 127 9.11 7.77 -3.17
C PHE A 127 10.03 8.41 -4.20
N GLN A 128 10.14 9.73 -4.15
CA GLN A 128 11.15 10.47 -4.89
C GLN A 128 12.36 10.62 -3.98
N TRP A 129 13.54 10.28 -4.47
CA TRP A 129 14.74 10.25 -3.65
C TRP A 129 15.99 10.73 -4.40
N GLN A 130 16.95 11.23 -3.63
CA GLN A 130 18.25 11.65 -4.14
C GLN A 130 19.28 11.68 -3.01
N SER A 131 20.49 11.18 -3.24
CA SER A 131 21.56 11.29 -2.25
C SER A 131 22.11 12.72 -2.21
N ARG A 132 22.50 13.15 -1.01
CA ARG A 132 23.20 14.41 -0.81
C ARG A 132 24.61 14.40 -1.37
N LEU A 133 25.16 13.20 -1.61
CA LEU A 133 26.51 12.99 -2.11
C LEU A 133 26.58 12.76 -3.63
N GLU A 134 25.44 12.85 -4.33
CA GLU A 134 25.46 12.78 -5.79
C GLU A 134 26.22 13.97 -6.40
N ILE A 135 27.10 13.63 -7.36
CA ILE A 135 27.81 14.62 -8.14
C ILE A 135 26.80 15.32 -9.06
N GLU A 136 26.85 16.66 -9.11
CA GLU A 136 25.92 17.49 -9.90
C GLU A 136 24.43 17.32 -9.50
N ARG A 137 24.16 17.13 -8.21
CA ARG A 137 22.82 16.93 -7.66
C ARG A 137 21.76 17.91 -8.21
N ASP A 138 22.12 19.17 -8.42
CA ASP A 138 21.20 20.20 -8.90
C ASP A 138 20.86 20.06 -10.39
N LYS A 139 21.62 19.25 -11.13
CA LYS A 139 21.43 19.00 -12.56
C LYS A 139 20.86 17.62 -12.85
N THR A 140 20.89 16.71 -11.88
CA THR A 140 20.40 15.33 -12.04
C THR A 140 18.94 15.27 -11.64
N ASP A 141 18.13 14.65 -12.48
CA ASP A 141 16.72 14.38 -12.14
C ASP A 141 16.65 13.50 -10.90
N LYS A 142 15.69 13.82 -10.02
CA LYS A 142 15.44 13.01 -8.83
C LYS A 142 14.96 11.62 -9.25
N HIS A 143 15.47 10.61 -8.56
CA HIS A 143 15.03 9.23 -8.77
C HIS A 143 13.66 8.98 -8.14
N GLU A 144 12.93 8.01 -8.67
CA GLU A 144 11.60 7.65 -8.18
C GLU A 144 11.45 6.14 -8.03
N THR A 145 10.84 5.72 -6.94
CA THR A 145 10.48 4.33 -6.69
C THR A 145 8.98 4.24 -6.43
N LEU A 146 8.26 3.48 -7.26
CA LEU A 146 6.85 3.20 -7.04
C LEU A 146 6.70 2.18 -5.89
N ILE A 147 6.04 2.60 -4.82
CA ILE A 147 5.83 1.77 -3.62
C ILE A 147 4.53 0.98 -3.72
N SER A 148 3.46 1.62 -4.16
CA SER A 148 2.16 0.97 -4.30
C SER A 148 1.29 1.66 -5.36
N PRO A 149 0.84 0.93 -6.37
CA PRO A 149 -0.09 1.48 -7.36
C PRO A 149 -1.53 1.61 -6.83
N PHE A 150 -1.81 1.12 -5.62
CA PHE A 150 -3.17 1.09 -5.06
C PHE A 150 -3.43 2.21 -4.06
N VAL A 151 -2.43 3.01 -3.68
CA VAL A 151 -2.65 4.18 -2.83
C VAL A 151 -3.20 5.32 -3.67
N THR A 152 -4.36 5.82 -3.28
CA THR A 152 -5.07 6.88 -4.01
C THR A 152 -4.95 8.24 -3.36
N ALA A 153 -4.73 8.29 -2.04
CA ALA A 153 -4.55 9.54 -1.30
C ALA A 153 -3.76 9.32 0.01
N ILE A 154 -3.19 10.41 0.50
CA ILE A 154 -2.63 10.53 1.85
C ILE A 154 -3.43 11.60 2.56
N HIS A 155 -4.05 11.27 3.70
CA HIS A 155 -4.66 12.26 4.58
C HIS A 155 -3.78 12.46 5.81
N TYR A 156 -3.88 13.65 6.41
CA TYR A 156 -3.02 14.10 7.49
C TYR A 156 -3.85 14.31 8.75
N GLU A 157 -3.47 13.67 9.85
CA GLU A 157 -4.21 13.77 11.09
C GLU A 157 -3.42 14.61 12.12
N TYR A 158 -4.09 15.63 12.63
CA TYR A 158 -3.54 16.59 13.59
C TYR A 158 -4.33 16.51 14.91
N TYR A 159 -3.60 16.61 16.00
CA TYR A 159 -4.25 16.79 17.31
C TYR A 159 -4.47 18.26 17.59
N ASP A 160 -5.70 18.63 17.91
CA ASP A 160 -6.10 19.96 18.36
C ASP A 160 -6.11 19.97 19.90
N PRO A 161 -5.15 20.64 20.56
CA PRO A 161 -5.06 20.64 22.03
C PRO A 161 -6.18 21.43 22.70
N ASP A 162 -6.75 22.43 22.02
CA ASP A 162 -7.79 23.29 22.58
C ASP A 162 -9.14 22.57 22.63
N LEU A 163 -9.46 21.86 21.57
CA LEU A 163 -10.69 21.07 21.45
C LEU A 163 -10.52 19.64 21.97
N LYS A 164 -9.27 19.18 22.18
CA LYS A 164 -8.90 17.79 22.54
C LYS A 164 -9.42 16.77 21.53
N GLU A 165 -9.45 17.13 20.27
CA GLU A 165 -9.97 16.31 19.18
C GLU A 165 -8.89 16.04 18.13
N TRP A 166 -9.08 14.95 17.41
CA TRP A 166 -8.30 14.60 16.23
C TRP A 166 -9.01 15.09 14.98
N LYS A 167 -8.30 15.82 14.13
CA LYS A 167 -8.79 16.31 12.85
C LYS A 167 -8.03 15.67 11.71
N VAL A 168 -8.74 15.10 10.78
CA VAL A 168 -8.19 14.53 9.53
C VAL A 168 -8.43 15.55 8.43
N GLU A 169 -7.36 15.92 7.75
CA GLU A 169 -7.36 16.88 6.64
C GLU A 169 -6.83 16.17 5.38
N ASP A 170 -7.43 16.49 4.24
CA ASP A 170 -7.03 15.93 2.95
C ASP A 170 -5.69 16.50 2.49
N ASP A 171 -5.45 17.78 2.82
CA ASP A 171 -4.22 18.51 2.50
C ASP A 171 -3.44 18.88 3.77
N PRO A 172 -2.11 19.06 3.67
CA PRO A 172 -1.30 19.56 4.76
C PRO A 172 -1.72 20.97 5.22
N VAL A 173 -1.68 21.20 6.52
CA VAL A 173 -2.07 22.48 7.15
C VAL A 173 -0.83 23.26 7.59
N ASN A 174 -0.86 24.59 7.43
CA ASN A 174 0.19 25.47 7.92
C ASN A 174 0.10 25.66 9.45
N GLU A 175 1.22 25.98 10.08
CA GLU A 175 1.22 26.45 11.46
C GLU A 175 0.48 27.79 11.58
N THR A 176 -0.22 27.97 12.68
CA THR A 176 -1.03 29.17 12.92
C THR A 176 -0.15 30.43 12.87
N GLY A 177 -0.39 31.28 11.88
CA GLY A 177 0.34 32.57 11.70
C GLY A 177 1.71 32.45 11.01
N GLY A 178 2.05 31.28 10.43
CA GLY A 178 3.30 31.04 9.72
C GLY A 178 3.13 30.45 8.34
N THR A 179 4.24 30.41 7.57
CA THR A 179 4.34 29.69 6.29
C THR A 179 4.87 28.26 6.44
N ALA A 180 5.29 27.89 7.66
CA ALA A 180 5.78 26.55 7.95
C ALA A 180 4.63 25.53 8.02
N TRP A 181 4.86 24.34 7.50
CA TRP A 181 3.89 23.26 7.57
C TRP A 181 3.81 22.67 8.96
N LYS A 182 2.60 22.52 9.49
CA LYS A 182 2.36 21.84 10.75
C LYS A 182 2.67 20.36 10.57
N LYS A 183 3.48 19.78 11.47
CA LYS A 183 3.78 18.35 11.45
C LYS A 183 2.54 17.55 11.84
N PRO A 184 2.03 16.63 11.00
CA PRO A 184 0.96 15.73 11.38
C PRO A 184 1.44 14.72 12.42
N ALA A 185 0.53 14.30 13.29
CA ALA A 185 0.81 13.24 14.25
C ALA A 185 0.65 11.85 13.61
N ARG A 186 -0.27 11.74 12.65
CA ARG A 186 -0.56 10.51 11.90
C ARG A 186 -0.78 10.85 10.44
N ILE A 187 -0.53 9.85 9.59
CA ILE A 187 -0.94 9.87 8.19
C ILE A 187 -1.82 8.67 7.89
N HIS A 188 -2.80 8.86 7.05
CA HIS A 188 -3.72 7.84 6.57
C HIS A 188 -3.40 7.54 5.12
N LEU A 189 -3.10 6.29 4.80
CA LEU A 189 -2.93 5.83 3.43
C LEU A 189 -4.24 5.19 2.98
N LEU A 190 -4.85 5.75 1.95
CA LEU A 190 -6.08 5.25 1.35
C LEU A 190 -5.72 4.36 0.17
N PHE A 191 -6.17 3.11 0.22
CA PHE A 191 -5.93 2.12 -0.83
C PHE A 191 -7.23 1.81 -1.55
N ALA A 192 -7.17 1.71 -2.89
CA ALA A 192 -8.28 1.26 -3.71
C ALA A 192 -7.79 0.37 -4.87
N ARG A 193 -8.55 -0.70 -5.17
CA ARG A 193 -8.35 -1.57 -6.33
C ARG A 193 -9.71 -2.12 -6.76
N GLY A 194 -10.32 -1.54 -7.80
CA GLY A 194 -11.70 -1.84 -8.15
C GLY A 194 -12.64 -1.53 -6.98
N ASP A 195 -13.41 -2.52 -6.54
CA ASP A 195 -14.35 -2.39 -5.40
C ASP A 195 -13.67 -2.54 -4.02
N LEU A 196 -12.42 -3.01 -4.00
CA LEU A 196 -11.66 -3.21 -2.77
C LEU A 196 -11.12 -1.87 -2.27
N LYS A 197 -11.41 -1.54 -1.01
CA LYS A 197 -10.89 -0.33 -0.34
C LYS A 197 -10.33 -0.69 1.02
N ALA A 198 -9.25 -0.02 1.40
CA ALA A 198 -8.68 -0.13 2.73
C ALA A 198 -8.05 1.20 3.14
N GLU A 199 -8.10 1.49 4.41
CA GLU A 199 -7.42 2.60 5.04
C GLU A 199 -6.41 2.07 6.05
N LYS A 200 -5.21 2.63 6.06
CA LYS A 200 -4.14 2.28 6.99
C LYS A 200 -3.55 3.53 7.60
N VAL A 201 -3.43 3.52 8.92
CA VAL A 201 -2.91 4.65 9.70
C VAL A 201 -1.47 4.38 10.13
N ILE A 202 -0.62 5.39 9.96
CA ILE A 202 0.77 5.39 10.38
C ILE A 202 0.96 6.52 11.39
N ASN A 203 1.35 6.18 12.63
CA ASN A 203 1.78 7.17 13.59
C ASN A 203 3.16 7.67 13.18
N LEU A 204 3.31 8.99 13.05
CA LEU A 204 4.62 9.57 12.77
C LEU A 204 5.41 9.69 14.06
N PRO A 205 6.65 9.16 14.11
CA PRO A 205 7.43 9.17 15.31
C PRO A 205 7.84 10.61 15.69
N ILE A 206 7.79 10.90 16.97
CA ILE A 206 8.22 12.17 17.54
C ILE A 206 9.53 11.92 18.29
N LYS A 207 10.60 12.58 17.88
CA LYS A 207 11.83 12.61 18.67
C LYS A 207 11.55 13.43 19.94
N ARG A 208 11.38 12.77 21.07
CA ARG A 208 11.37 13.49 22.36
C ARG A 208 12.74 14.12 22.52
N SER A 209 12.82 15.43 22.48
CA SER A 209 14.01 16.16 22.93
C SER A 209 14.28 15.70 24.35
N GLY A 210 15.39 14.99 24.56
CA GLY A 210 15.76 14.54 25.90
C GLY A 210 15.82 15.78 26.78
N ALA A 211 15.04 15.76 27.86
CA ALA A 211 15.29 16.67 28.95
C ALA A 211 16.75 16.42 29.36
N SER A 212 17.60 17.41 29.12
CA SER A 212 18.92 17.45 29.77
C SER A 212 18.67 17.36 31.27
N THR A 213 18.93 16.20 31.84
CA THR A 213 19.04 16.06 33.29
C THR A 213 20.15 16.98 33.77
N PRO A 214 19.92 17.77 34.79
CA PRO A 214 20.88 18.69 35.37
C PRO A 214 22.09 17.96 35.99
#